data_f17ad226403f4935a9e47c8570dce494
#
_entry.id   f17ad226403f4935a9e47c8570dce494
#
_cell.length_a   1.000
_cell.length_b   1.000
_cell.length_c   1.000
_cell.angle_alpha   90.00
_cell.angle_beta   90.00
_cell.angle_gamma   90.00
#
_symmetry.space_group_name_H-M   'P 1'
#
loop_
_entity.id
_entity.type
_entity.pdbx_description
1 polymer ?
#
loop_
_entity_poly.entity_id
_entity_poly.type
_entity_poly.pdbx_seq_one_letter_code
_entity_poly.pdbx_strand_id
1 'polypeptide(L)'
;MPWMIGWHPWFVKPMHGPDELTLMHRRDEAGIATDELVPRPGGVVDDCFVARDGVLTMRFDRVKMTLASDCERWVVYDAPTHATCVEPQSGPPNEVNDSPRILRAGESASRWFRIEVSTP
;
A
#
# COMPACT_ATOMS: atom_id res chain seq x y z
N MET A 1 22.15 -8.57 4.66
CA MET A 1 21.36 -8.56 3.40
C MET A 1 20.22 -7.57 3.53
N PRO A 2 20.09 -6.61 2.64
CA PRO A 2 18.92 -5.72 2.63
C PRO A 2 17.65 -6.51 2.31
N TRP A 3 16.50 -6.08 2.87
CA TRP A 3 15.24 -6.78 2.66
C TRP A 3 14.06 -5.82 2.62
N MET A 4 13.05 -6.20 1.86
CA MET A 4 11.71 -5.64 1.85
C MET A 4 10.72 -6.78 1.59
N ILE A 5 9.52 -6.63 2.13
CA ILE A 5 8.41 -7.57 1.90
C ILE A 5 7.20 -6.76 1.46
N GLY A 6 6.52 -7.26 0.45
CA GLY A 6 5.30 -6.65 -0.05
C GLY A 6 4.49 -7.61 -0.91
N TRP A 7 3.23 -7.26 -1.16
CA TRP A 7 2.32 -7.99 -2.03
C TRP A 7 1.79 -7.06 -3.11
N HIS A 8 1.38 -7.62 -4.22
CA HIS A 8 0.90 -6.86 -5.39
C HIS A 8 -0.48 -7.36 -5.86
N PRO A 9 -1.51 -7.29 -5.01
CA PRO A 9 -2.83 -7.74 -5.41
C PRO A 9 -3.52 -6.76 -6.36
N TRP A 10 -4.29 -7.30 -7.30
CA TRP A 10 -5.10 -6.56 -8.23
C TRP A 10 -6.58 -6.76 -7.89
N PHE A 11 -7.32 -5.67 -7.74
CA PHE A 11 -8.76 -5.71 -7.48
C PHE A 11 -9.51 -5.20 -8.69
N VAL A 12 -10.54 -5.94 -9.11
CA VAL A 12 -11.33 -5.58 -10.30
C VAL A 12 -12.09 -4.27 -10.07
N LYS A 13 -12.13 -3.41 -11.07
CA LYS A 13 -13.02 -2.25 -11.08
C LYS A 13 -14.43 -2.67 -11.53
N PRO A 14 -15.48 -2.06 -11.00
CA PRO A 14 -15.52 -0.80 -10.23
C PRO A 14 -15.46 -0.96 -8.70
N MET A 15 -14.54 -1.74 -8.16
CA MET A 15 -14.33 -1.79 -6.73
C MET A 15 -13.90 -0.42 -6.19
N HIS A 16 -14.50 0.04 -5.10
CA HIS A 16 -14.25 1.35 -4.50
C HIS A 16 -13.43 1.25 -3.23
N GLY A 17 -12.61 2.26 -3.00
CA GLY A 17 -11.72 2.38 -1.85
C GLY A 17 -10.27 2.11 -2.23
N PRO A 18 -9.34 2.10 -1.24
CA PRO A 18 -9.62 2.38 0.18
C PRO A 18 -9.63 3.89 0.48
N ASP A 19 -10.66 4.35 1.20
CA ASP A 19 -10.80 5.76 1.58
C ASP A 19 -10.00 6.12 2.84
N GLU A 20 -9.53 5.11 3.57
CA GLU A 20 -8.74 5.29 4.78
C GLU A 20 -7.32 5.80 4.49
N LEU A 21 -6.83 5.67 3.27
CA LEU A 21 -5.51 6.14 2.86
C LEU A 21 -5.59 7.62 2.47
N THR A 22 -5.20 8.50 3.38
CA THR A 22 -5.35 9.95 3.22
C THR A 22 -4.03 10.71 3.18
N LEU A 23 -2.93 10.09 3.64
CA LEU A 23 -1.60 10.69 3.63
C LEU A 23 -0.64 9.85 2.79
N MET A 24 0.08 10.51 1.90
CA MET A 24 1.03 9.85 1.00
C MET A 24 2.39 10.54 1.01
N HIS A 25 3.41 9.81 0.56
CA HIS A 25 4.74 10.37 0.33
C HIS A 25 4.70 11.32 -0.87
N ARG A 26 5.12 12.57 -0.68
CA ARG A 26 5.24 13.54 -1.77
C ARG A 26 6.33 13.09 -2.75
N ARG A 27 6.06 13.20 -4.03
CA ARG A 27 7.07 12.97 -5.07
C ARG A 27 7.84 14.27 -5.34
N ASP A 28 9.14 14.12 -5.61
CA ASP A 28 9.96 15.24 -6.06
C ASP A 28 9.78 15.51 -7.57
N GLU A 29 10.56 16.44 -8.12
CA GLU A 29 10.49 16.81 -9.53
C GLU A 29 10.83 15.65 -10.48
N ALA A 30 11.64 14.70 -10.03
CA ALA A 30 11.99 13.49 -10.77
C ALA A 30 10.95 12.37 -10.62
N GLY A 31 9.88 12.58 -9.85
CA GLY A 31 8.85 11.58 -9.58
C GLY A 31 9.22 10.57 -8.49
N ILE A 32 10.27 10.84 -7.73
CA ILE A 32 10.74 9.97 -6.65
C ILE A 32 10.06 10.36 -5.34
N ALA A 33 9.54 9.36 -4.61
CA ALA A 33 8.90 9.58 -3.33
C ALA A 33 9.89 10.10 -2.28
N THR A 34 9.48 11.12 -1.54
CA THR A 34 10.24 11.74 -0.45
C THR A 34 9.68 11.32 0.90
N ASP A 35 10.35 11.70 1.99
CA ASP A 35 9.88 11.45 3.36
C ASP A 35 8.75 12.39 3.80
N GLU A 36 8.48 13.45 3.04
CA GLU A 36 7.42 14.39 3.35
C GLU A 36 6.04 13.76 3.07
N LEU A 37 5.16 13.81 4.06
CA LEU A 37 3.79 13.33 3.92
C LEU A 37 2.86 14.48 3.57
N VAL A 38 2.03 14.25 2.55
CA VAL A 38 1.07 15.22 2.05
C VAL A 38 -0.31 14.58 1.92
N PRO A 39 -1.39 15.37 1.99
CA PRO A 39 -2.74 14.85 1.75
C PRO A 39 -2.88 14.24 0.36
N ARG A 40 -3.71 13.20 0.26
CA ARG A 40 -4.04 12.58 -1.03
C ARG A 40 -4.74 13.59 -1.94
N PRO A 41 -4.23 13.82 -3.17
CA PRO A 41 -4.93 14.64 -4.15
C PRO A 41 -6.14 13.88 -4.71
N GLY A 42 -7.06 14.61 -5.35
CA GLY A 42 -8.14 14.00 -6.12
C GLY A 42 -7.62 13.34 -7.40
N GLY A 43 -8.40 12.39 -7.92
CA GLY A 43 -8.10 11.73 -9.19
C GLY A 43 -7.24 10.48 -9.06
N VAL A 44 -6.61 10.11 -10.17
CA VAL A 44 -5.80 8.91 -10.30
C VAL A 44 -4.54 9.02 -9.44
N VAL A 45 -4.19 7.93 -8.76
CA VAL A 45 -2.97 7.86 -7.95
C VAL A 45 -2.10 6.68 -8.37
N ASP A 46 -0.81 6.85 -8.15
CA ASP A 46 0.24 5.82 -8.21
C ASP A 46 1.27 6.20 -7.15
N ASP A 47 0.88 6.01 -5.89
CA ASP A 47 1.60 6.59 -4.77
C ASP A 47 1.62 5.66 -3.55
N CYS A 48 2.56 5.95 -2.66
CA CYS A 48 2.73 5.24 -1.41
C CYS A 48 2.10 6.01 -0.26
N PHE A 49 1.21 5.34 0.46
CA PHE A 49 0.43 5.90 1.57
C PHE A 49 0.87 5.33 2.90
N VAL A 50 0.63 6.09 3.96
CA VAL A 50 0.78 5.65 5.34
C VAL A 50 -0.60 5.26 5.87
N ALA A 51 -0.73 4.05 6.42
CA ALA A 51 -1.94 3.61 7.09
C ALA A 51 -1.72 3.62 8.60
N ARG A 52 -2.52 4.40 9.31
CA ARG A 52 -2.40 4.51 10.77
C ARG A 52 -2.90 3.26 11.49
N ASP A 53 -3.98 2.66 10.99
CA ASP A 53 -4.66 1.55 11.64
C ASP A 53 -4.40 0.19 10.97
N GLY A 54 -3.74 0.19 9.83
CA GLY A 54 -3.42 -1.04 9.09
C GLY A 54 -4.62 -1.80 8.55
N VAL A 55 -5.82 -1.25 8.62
CA VAL A 55 -7.06 -1.87 8.13
C VAL A 55 -7.72 -0.97 7.09
N LEU A 56 -7.95 -1.52 5.91
CA LEU A 56 -8.54 -0.83 4.78
C LEU A 56 -9.83 -1.52 4.35
N THR A 57 -10.76 -0.75 3.78
CA THR A 57 -12.02 -1.28 3.29
C THR A 57 -12.18 -0.99 1.80
N MET A 58 -12.49 -2.02 1.03
CA MET A 58 -12.88 -1.90 -0.37
C MET A 58 -14.29 -2.46 -0.55
N ARG A 59 -15.06 -1.87 -1.46
CA ARG A 59 -16.45 -2.24 -1.69
C ARG A 59 -16.77 -2.38 -3.18
N PHE A 60 -17.54 -3.40 -3.49
CA PHE A 60 -18.10 -3.60 -4.81
C PHE A 60 -19.48 -4.23 -4.66
N ASP A 61 -20.52 -3.49 -5.05
CA ASP A 61 -21.92 -3.90 -4.89
C ASP A 61 -22.21 -4.33 -3.44
N ARG A 62 -22.55 -5.59 -3.23
CA ARG A 62 -22.79 -6.15 -1.89
C ARG A 62 -21.55 -6.75 -1.24
N VAL A 63 -20.44 -6.77 -1.96
CA VAL A 63 -19.20 -7.35 -1.44
C VAL A 63 -18.42 -6.29 -0.70
N LYS A 64 -18.01 -6.61 0.52
CA LYS A 64 -17.06 -5.82 1.30
C LYS A 64 -15.79 -6.64 1.47
N MET A 65 -14.66 -6.04 1.14
CA MET A 65 -13.35 -6.59 1.46
C MET A 65 -12.69 -5.75 2.55
N THR A 66 -12.15 -6.42 3.54
CA THR A 66 -11.30 -5.82 4.56
C THR A 66 -9.89 -6.30 4.32
N LEU A 67 -8.97 -5.36 4.14
CA LEU A 67 -7.54 -5.62 3.96
C LEU A 67 -6.82 -5.23 5.23
N ALA A 68 -6.01 -6.13 5.76
CA ALA A 68 -5.21 -5.87 6.96
C ALA A 68 -3.79 -6.39 6.78
N SER A 69 -2.83 -5.71 7.39
CA SER A 69 -1.42 -6.07 7.34
C SER A 69 -0.68 -5.43 8.51
N ASP A 70 0.43 -6.02 8.91
CA ASP A 70 1.40 -5.39 9.79
C ASP A 70 2.41 -4.53 9.04
N CYS A 71 2.26 -4.40 7.72
CA CYS A 71 3.03 -3.47 6.91
C CYS A 71 2.64 -2.02 7.19
N GLU A 72 3.63 -1.14 7.23
CA GLU A 72 3.43 0.26 7.57
C GLU A 72 3.05 1.13 6.38
N ARG A 73 3.20 0.62 5.16
CA ARG A 73 2.96 1.36 3.91
C ARG A 73 2.03 0.59 3.00
N TRP A 74 1.29 1.36 2.19
CA TRP A 74 0.40 0.83 1.17
C TRP A 74 0.59 1.60 -0.12
N VAL A 75 0.96 0.91 -1.19
CA VAL A 75 0.97 1.52 -2.52
C VAL A 75 -0.40 1.34 -3.15
N VAL A 76 -0.93 2.41 -3.72
CA VAL A 76 -2.17 2.36 -4.51
C VAL A 76 -1.83 2.80 -5.93
N TYR A 77 -2.19 1.96 -6.89
CA TYR A 77 -2.09 2.22 -8.31
C TYR A 77 -3.45 1.99 -8.95
N ASP A 78 -4.13 3.06 -9.33
CA ASP A 78 -5.50 3.00 -9.86
C ASP A 78 -5.67 3.58 -11.27
N ALA A 79 -4.56 3.80 -11.98
CA ALA A 79 -4.60 4.29 -13.35
C ALA A 79 -5.30 3.37 -14.35
N PRO A 80 -5.14 2.01 -14.30
CA PRO A 80 -5.83 1.14 -15.23
C PRO A 80 -7.35 1.23 -15.09
N THR A 81 -8.06 1.13 -16.22
CA THR A 81 -9.52 1.20 -16.24
C THR A 81 -10.18 -0.08 -15.72
N HIS A 82 -9.47 -1.20 -15.70
CA HIS A 82 -10.00 -2.52 -15.36
C HIS A 82 -9.69 -2.97 -13.93
N ALA A 83 -8.69 -2.36 -13.27
CA ALA A 83 -8.27 -2.83 -11.95
C ALA A 83 -7.54 -1.75 -11.16
N THR A 84 -7.47 -1.95 -9.85
CA THR A 84 -6.71 -1.15 -8.90
C THR A 84 -5.79 -2.05 -8.10
N CYS A 85 -4.52 -1.66 -7.93
CA CYS A 85 -3.62 -2.32 -6.99
C CYS A 85 -3.69 -1.61 -5.64
N VAL A 86 -3.75 -2.40 -4.56
CA VAL A 86 -3.64 -1.91 -3.19
C VAL A 86 -2.65 -2.83 -2.49
N GLU A 87 -1.44 -2.33 -2.28
CA GLU A 87 -0.25 -3.15 -2.05
C GLU A 87 0.37 -2.86 -0.68
N PRO A 88 0.24 -3.77 0.30
CA PRO A 88 0.96 -3.58 1.57
C PRO A 88 2.45 -3.82 1.38
N GLN A 89 3.26 -2.92 1.94
CA GLN A 89 4.71 -2.96 1.87
C GLN A 89 5.34 -2.68 3.23
N SER A 90 6.44 -3.36 3.53
CA SER A 90 7.12 -3.27 4.83
C SER A 90 7.77 -1.92 5.10
N GLY A 91 7.99 -1.11 4.09
CA GLY A 91 8.63 0.20 4.24
C GLY A 91 8.31 1.15 3.10
N PRO A 92 8.86 2.38 3.17
CA PRO A 92 8.63 3.39 2.15
C PRO A 92 9.24 2.99 0.80
N PRO A 93 8.81 3.64 -0.30
CA PRO A 93 9.36 3.35 -1.61
C PRO A 93 10.86 3.54 -1.64
N ASN A 94 11.55 2.65 -2.37
CA ASN A 94 13.00 2.71 -2.55
C ASN A 94 13.83 2.54 -1.27
N GLU A 95 13.24 2.06 -0.18
CA GLU A 95 13.93 1.85 1.09
C GLU A 95 15.19 0.99 0.94
N VAL A 96 15.12 -0.04 0.09
CA VAL A 96 16.25 -0.95 -0.16
C VAL A 96 17.49 -0.23 -0.68
N ASN A 97 17.30 0.84 -1.46
CA ASN A 97 18.42 1.60 -2.04
C ASN A 97 18.83 2.80 -1.20
N ASP A 98 17.93 3.34 -0.40
CA ASP A 98 18.12 4.59 0.32
C ASP A 98 18.54 4.35 1.77
N SER A 99 17.70 3.65 2.51
CA SER A 99 17.94 3.37 3.94
C SER A 99 17.47 1.94 4.26
N PRO A 100 18.19 0.92 3.76
CA PRO A 100 17.72 -0.46 3.83
C PRO A 100 17.72 -1.00 5.26
N ARG A 101 16.71 -1.82 5.56
CA ARG A 101 16.76 -2.71 6.71
C ARG A 101 17.66 -3.89 6.36
N ILE A 102 18.50 -4.29 7.29
CA ILE A 102 19.53 -5.31 7.07
C ILE A 102 19.21 -6.54 7.90
N LEU A 103 19.20 -7.72 7.25
CA LEU A 103 19.22 -9.00 7.93
C LEU A 103 20.65 -9.49 8.02
N ARG A 104 21.06 -9.85 9.24
CA ARG A 104 22.34 -10.52 9.52
C ARG A 104 22.15 -12.04 9.48
N ALA A 105 23.26 -12.77 9.47
CA ALA A 105 23.22 -14.21 9.52
C ALA A 105 22.45 -14.70 10.76
N GLY A 106 21.50 -15.63 10.57
CA GLY A 106 20.66 -16.17 11.63
C GLY A 106 19.42 -15.33 11.98
N GLU A 107 19.30 -14.10 11.47
CA GLU A 107 18.11 -13.26 11.64
C GLU A 107 17.04 -13.58 10.60
N SER A 108 15.77 -13.33 10.95
CA SER A 108 14.63 -13.45 10.04
C SER A 108 13.72 -12.24 10.14
N ALA A 109 12.98 -11.97 9.07
CA ALA A 109 11.92 -10.95 9.04
C ALA A 109 10.67 -11.55 8.44
N SER A 110 9.51 -11.14 8.93
CA SER A 110 8.23 -11.60 8.42
C SER A 110 7.22 -10.47 8.45
N ARG A 111 6.25 -10.56 7.55
CA ARG A 111 5.05 -9.71 7.51
C ARG A 111 3.87 -10.59 7.13
N TRP A 112 2.68 -10.13 7.45
CA TRP A 112 1.46 -10.81 7.06
C TRP A 112 0.51 -9.87 6.33
N PHE A 113 -0.35 -10.43 5.51
CA PHE A 113 -1.40 -9.73 4.78
C PHE A 113 -2.66 -10.59 4.79
N ARG A 114 -3.80 -9.99 5.13
CA ARG A 114 -5.08 -10.69 5.21
C ARG A 114 -6.13 -9.97 4.39
N ILE A 115 -6.88 -10.74 3.64
CA ILE A 115 -8.07 -10.28 2.92
C ILE A 115 -9.27 -11.04 3.48
N GLU A 116 -10.24 -10.30 4.01
CA GLU A 116 -11.51 -10.86 4.44
C GLU A 116 -12.60 -10.37 3.51
N VAL A 117 -13.42 -11.29 3.02
CA VAL A 117 -14.52 -10.99 2.12
C VAL A 117 -15.83 -11.29 2.84
N SER A 118 -16.74 -10.34 2.83
CA SER A 118 -18.05 -10.51 3.42
C SER A 118 -19.15 -10.05 2.46
N THR A 119 -20.30 -10.72 2.54
CA THR A 119 -21.54 -10.33 1.89
C THR A 119 -22.60 -10.11 2.96
N PRO A 120 -23.51 -9.14 2.78
CA PRO A 120 -24.59 -8.95 3.74
C PRO A 120 -25.59 -10.10 3.70
#